data_c62633787acf65f7dd98248968ac4d14
#
_entry.id   c62633787acf65f7dd98248968ac4d14
#
_cell.length_a   1.000
_cell.length_b   1.000
_cell.length_c   1.000
_cell.angle_alpha   90.00
_cell.angle_beta   90.00
_cell.angle_gamma   90.00
#
_symmetry.space_group_name_H-M   'P 1'
#
loop_
_entity.id
_entity.type
_entity.pdbx_description
1 polymer ?
#
loop_
_entity_poly.entity_id
_entity_poly.type
_entity_poly.pdbx_seq_one_letter_code
_entity_poly.pdbx_strand_id
1 'polypeptide(L)'
;MKTSHQVRTIALLTFPLLILNFIFTSSAHAEKGYRYWGYFQAAAGATQWTAAKTGPSVELHDGDVEGWAFTASSNDIPATPPMADPDFASLCNGSSQVTGKIRVGIVVDFGGADIAPTGENPKEVITDCVVIPAKSTGLVALQAIAQVRADKSGLICGIGGYPASECGVEIDMPTAQAMTTTAQNESSQSDNKSEIKEGFEPVEYFAIGAALLAALGIFVLIRRRK
;
A
#
# COMPACT_ATOMS: atom_id res chain seq x y z
N MET A 1 27.17 -29.52 51.72
CA MET A 1 27.75 -28.35 51.01
C MET A 1 27.88 -28.55 49.49
N LYS A 2 27.01 -29.35 48.81
CA LYS A 2 27.05 -29.59 47.34
C LYS A 2 26.03 -28.83 46.55
N THR A 3 25.05 -28.19 47.17
CA THR A 3 23.93 -27.45 46.50
C THR A 3 24.28 -26.07 46.05
N SER A 4 25.25 -25.40 46.69
CA SER A 4 25.62 -24.01 46.39
C SER A 4 26.34 -23.84 45.01
N HIS A 5 27.08 -24.84 44.57
CA HIS A 5 27.81 -24.81 43.27
C HIS A 5 26.87 -24.99 42.08
N GLN A 6 25.84 -25.81 42.22
CA GLN A 6 24.86 -26.09 41.14
C GLN A 6 24.02 -24.84 40.82
N VAL A 7 23.56 -24.11 41.84
CA VAL A 7 22.75 -22.88 41.67
C VAL A 7 23.57 -21.76 41.02
N ARG A 8 24.87 -21.64 41.42
CA ARG A 8 25.77 -20.64 40.83
C ARG A 8 26.09 -20.92 39.34
N THR A 9 26.20 -22.19 38.96
CA THR A 9 26.50 -22.58 37.56
C THR A 9 25.29 -22.38 36.65
N ILE A 10 24.06 -22.61 37.14
CA ILE A 10 22.80 -22.35 36.39
C ILE A 10 22.59 -20.84 36.22
N ALA A 11 22.81 -20.04 37.26
CA ALA A 11 22.68 -18.59 37.19
C ALA A 11 23.69 -17.94 36.24
N LEU A 12 24.92 -18.47 36.13
CA LEU A 12 25.95 -17.98 35.21
C LEU A 12 25.69 -18.34 33.74
N LEU A 13 24.91 -19.41 33.45
CA LEU A 13 24.55 -19.81 32.07
C LEU A 13 23.26 -19.19 31.57
N THR A 14 22.31 -18.84 32.46
CA THR A 14 21.04 -18.22 32.09
C THR A 14 21.17 -16.72 31.86
N PHE A 15 22.10 -16.05 32.55
CA PHE A 15 22.31 -14.60 32.43
C PHE A 15 22.76 -14.15 31.03
N PRO A 16 23.77 -14.79 30.36
CA PRO A 16 24.18 -14.44 29.01
C PRO A 16 23.10 -14.77 27.95
N LEU A 17 22.26 -15.79 28.20
CA LEU A 17 21.16 -16.14 27.27
C LEU A 17 20.03 -15.10 27.29
N LEU A 18 19.77 -14.48 28.45
CA LEU A 18 18.81 -13.39 28.59
C LEU A 18 19.33 -12.10 27.94
N ILE A 19 20.62 -11.80 28.04
CA ILE A 19 21.24 -10.62 27.42
C ILE A 19 21.25 -10.77 25.88
N LEU A 20 21.46 -11.98 25.36
CA LEU A 20 21.48 -12.24 23.90
C LEU A 20 20.12 -11.98 23.25
N ASN A 21 19.00 -12.16 23.97
CA ASN A 21 17.67 -11.85 23.45
C ASN A 21 17.37 -10.34 23.41
N PHE A 22 18.09 -9.51 24.16
CA PHE A 22 17.89 -8.05 24.17
C PHE A 22 18.64 -7.32 23.04
N ILE A 23 19.60 -7.99 22.38
CA ILE A 23 20.43 -7.36 21.34
C ILE A 23 19.76 -7.36 19.96
N PHE A 24 18.69 -8.15 19.77
CA PHE A 24 17.99 -8.28 18.48
C PHE A 24 16.68 -7.51 18.36
N THR A 25 16.44 -6.51 19.23
CA THR A 25 15.39 -5.53 18.95
C THR A 25 15.88 -4.57 17.87
N SER A 26 15.84 -5.01 16.62
CA SER A 26 15.95 -4.10 15.48
C SER A 26 14.82 -3.08 15.60
N SER A 27 15.15 -1.83 15.86
CA SER A 27 14.19 -0.74 15.68
C SER A 27 13.80 -0.75 14.22
N ALA A 28 12.60 -1.21 13.90
CA ALA A 28 12.03 -1.03 12.58
C ALA A 28 11.80 0.48 12.41
N HIS A 29 12.74 1.15 11.76
CA HIS A 29 12.50 2.51 11.27
C HIS A 29 11.52 2.39 10.10
N ALA A 30 10.42 3.12 10.18
CA ALA A 30 9.55 3.28 9.03
C ALA A 30 10.35 3.93 7.90
N GLU A 31 10.22 3.37 6.70
CA GLU A 31 10.83 3.94 5.51
C GLU A 31 10.21 5.30 5.22
N LYS A 32 11.02 6.27 4.80
CA LYS A 32 10.55 7.58 4.37
C LYS A 32 10.10 7.54 2.92
N GLY A 33 8.98 8.17 2.65
CA GLY A 33 8.44 8.31 1.30
C GLY A 33 7.67 9.62 1.16
N TYR A 34 7.03 9.80 0.02
CA TYR A 34 6.22 10.98 -0.27
C TYR A 34 4.80 10.56 -0.60
N ARG A 35 3.81 11.28 -0.09
CA ARG A 35 2.42 11.18 -0.54
C ARG A 35 2.08 12.34 -1.47
N TYR A 36 1.40 12.01 -2.55
CA TYR A 36 1.10 12.96 -3.62
C TYR A 36 0.03 12.42 -4.57
N TRP A 37 -0.42 13.24 -5.52
CA TRP A 37 -1.24 12.78 -6.63
C TRP A 37 -0.37 12.14 -7.72
N GLY A 38 -0.37 10.81 -7.77
CA GLY A 38 0.23 10.03 -8.84
C GLY A 38 -0.63 10.11 -10.10
N TYR A 39 0.02 10.23 -11.27
CA TYR A 39 -0.66 10.25 -12.56
C TYR A 39 -0.37 8.96 -13.32
N PHE A 40 -1.43 8.35 -13.85
CA PHE A 40 -1.41 7.06 -14.53
C PHE A 40 -2.18 7.17 -15.83
N GLN A 41 -1.80 6.36 -16.81
CA GLN A 41 -2.39 6.34 -18.14
C GLN A 41 -2.66 4.92 -18.60
N ALA A 42 -3.71 4.74 -19.36
CA ALA A 42 -3.96 3.54 -20.12
C ALA A 42 -4.38 3.94 -21.53
N ALA A 43 -3.58 3.61 -22.54
CA ALA A 43 -3.92 3.85 -23.93
C ALA A 43 -5.16 3.03 -24.35
N ALA A 44 -5.81 3.45 -25.40
CA ALA A 44 -6.99 2.78 -25.94
C ALA A 44 -6.79 1.25 -26.05
N GLY A 45 -7.66 0.49 -25.37
CA GLY A 45 -7.61 -0.96 -25.31
C GLY A 45 -6.65 -1.57 -24.29
N ALA A 46 -5.89 -0.77 -23.55
CA ALA A 46 -5.11 -1.25 -22.42
C ALA A 46 -6.03 -1.63 -21.24
N THR A 47 -5.65 -2.66 -20.49
CA THR A 47 -6.38 -3.16 -19.33
C THR A 47 -5.63 -2.96 -18.02
N GLN A 48 -4.49 -2.28 -18.07
CA GLN A 48 -3.64 -2.01 -16.91
C GLN A 48 -3.12 -0.59 -16.94
N TRP A 49 -2.95 -0.03 -15.75
CA TRP A 49 -2.37 1.28 -15.56
C TRP A 49 -0.86 1.30 -15.83
N THR A 50 -0.39 2.35 -16.45
CA THR A 50 1.03 2.68 -16.56
C THR A 50 1.29 4.00 -15.85
N ALA A 51 2.23 4.02 -14.93
CA ALA A 51 2.63 5.27 -14.28
C ALA A 51 3.21 6.23 -15.33
N ALA A 52 2.67 7.43 -15.39
CA ALA A 52 3.12 8.43 -16.35
C ALA A 52 4.51 8.95 -15.97
N LYS A 53 5.37 9.10 -16.95
CA LYS A 53 6.76 9.62 -16.79
C LYS A 53 6.83 11.15 -16.85
N THR A 54 5.74 11.77 -17.28
CA THR A 54 5.61 13.24 -17.43
C THR A 54 4.29 13.68 -16.80
N GLY A 55 4.13 14.99 -16.59
CA GLY A 55 2.85 15.55 -16.15
C GLY A 55 1.75 15.38 -17.20
N PRO A 56 0.49 15.73 -16.88
CA PRO A 56 -0.69 15.51 -17.71
C PRO A 56 -0.81 16.52 -18.88
N SER A 57 0.31 16.80 -19.54
CA SER A 57 0.42 17.70 -20.70
C SER A 57 0.50 16.97 -22.05
N VAL A 58 0.47 15.64 -22.02
CA VAL A 58 0.49 14.80 -23.23
C VAL A 58 -0.88 14.86 -23.91
N GLU A 59 -0.89 14.95 -25.26
CA GLU A 59 -2.10 14.92 -26.07
C GLU A 59 -2.78 13.55 -25.96
N LEU A 60 -4.10 13.55 -25.79
CA LEU A 60 -4.91 12.35 -25.63
C LEU A 60 -5.60 11.95 -26.93
N HIS A 61 -5.97 10.68 -27.01
CA HIS A 61 -6.70 10.07 -28.12
C HIS A 61 -8.06 9.52 -27.66
N ASP A 62 -8.98 9.32 -28.61
CA ASP A 62 -10.25 8.67 -28.31
C ASP A 62 -10.03 7.24 -27.85
N GLY A 63 -10.54 6.90 -26.68
CA GLY A 63 -10.37 5.58 -26.07
C GLY A 63 -9.33 5.52 -24.98
N ASP A 64 -8.54 6.58 -24.76
CA ASP A 64 -7.59 6.64 -23.62
C ASP A 64 -8.34 6.71 -22.29
N VAL A 65 -7.69 6.21 -21.24
CA VAL A 65 -8.15 6.36 -19.86
C VAL A 65 -7.05 7.01 -19.03
N GLU A 66 -7.43 8.06 -18.32
CA GLU A 66 -6.57 8.84 -17.47
C GLU A 66 -6.88 8.57 -16.00
N GLY A 67 -5.85 8.31 -15.20
CA GLY A 67 -5.96 7.95 -13.80
C GLY A 67 -5.16 8.87 -12.88
N TRP A 68 -5.78 9.32 -11.81
CA TRP A 68 -5.10 9.99 -10.71
C TRP A 68 -5.35 9.22 -9.43
N ALA A 69 -4.28 8.90 -8.69
CA ALA A 69 -4.37 8.29 -7.37
C ALA A 69 -3.64 9.16 -6.34
N PHE A 70 -4.30 9.46 -5.24
CA PHE A 70 -3.60 9.97 -4.06
C PHE A 70 -2.87 8.80 -3.44
N THR A 71 -1.56 8.78 -3.57
CA THR A 71 -0.72 7.62 -3.30
C THR A 71 0.54 8.02 -2.52
N ALA A 72 1.21 7.03 -1.98
CA ALA A 72 2.53 7.21 -1.41
C ALA A 72 3.53 6.32 -2.14
N SER A 73 4.77 6.78 -2.24
CA SER A 73 5.88 6.01 -2.79
C SER A 73 7.20 6.37 -2.12
N SER A 74 8.15 5.44 -2.19
CA SER A 74 9.52 5.63 -1.75
C SER A 74 10.49 5.16 -2.83
N ASN A 75 11.77 5.03 -2.52
CA ASN A 75 12.74 4.45 -3.45
C ASN A 75 12.45 2.97 -3.73
N ASP A 76 11.94 2.25 -2.75
CA ASP A 76 11.72 0.80 -2.80
C ASP A 76 10.25 0.44 -3.02
N ILE A 77 9.33 1.36 -2.74
CA ILE A 77 7.88 1.16 -2.86
C ILE A 77 7.33 2.05 -3.98
N PRO A 78 6.89 1.49 -5.10
CA PRO A 78 6.31 2.27 -6.19
C PRO A 78 4.95 2.86 -5.81
N ALA A 79 4.54 3.91 -6.52
CA ALA A 79 3.21 4.49 -6.42
C ALA A 79 2.13 3.45 -6.77
N THR A 80 1.08 3.40 -5.96
CA THR A 80 -0.10 2.56 -6.23
C THR A 80 -1.00 3.25 -7.24
N PRO A 81 -1.39 2.60 -8.35
CA PRO A 81 -2.36 3.15 -9.29
C PRO A 81 -3.77 3.17 -8.71
N PRO A 82 -4.74 3.85 -9.39
CA PRO A 82 -6.15 3.77 -9.01
C PRO A 82 -6.62 2.32 -8.87
N MET A 83 -7.48 2.04 -7.89
CA MET A 83 -8.03 0.69 -7.66
C MET A 83 -9.02 0.27 -8.76
N ALA A 84 -9.74 1.22 -9.35
CA ALA A 84 -10.63 0.92 -10.48
C ALA A 84 -9.83 0.64 -11.74
N ASP A 85 -10.23 -0.36 -12.48
CA ASP A 85 -9.59 -0.75 -13.75
C ASP A 85 -9.76 0.35 -14.82
N PRO A 86 -8.78 0.53 -15.72
CA PRO A 86 -8.88 1.48 -16.83
C PRO A 86 -9.75 0.93 -17.99
N ASP A 87 -10.96 0.49 -17.68
CA ASP A 87 -11.90 -0.06 -18.67
C ASP A 87 -12.66 1.06 -19.37
N PHE A 88 -12.12 1.53 -20.49
CA PHE A 88 -12.78 2.56 -21.32
C PHE A 88 -14.20 2.17 -21.73
N ALA A 89 -14.44 0.91 -22.08
CA ALA A 89 -15.75 0.48 -22.54
C ALA A 89 -16.80 0.58 -21.45
N SER A 90 -16.45 0.27 -20.22
CA SER A 90 -17.30 0.45 -19.04
C SER A 90 -17.47 1.92 -18.68
N LEU A 91 -16.37 2.66 -18.57
CA LEU A 91 -16.38 4.08 -18.18
C LEU A 91 -17.17 4.96 -19.16
N CYS A 92 -16.98 4.72 -20.46
CA CYS A 92 -17.61 5.52 -21.52
C CYS A 92 -18.85 4.85 -22.15
N ASN A 93 -19.44 3.89 -21.44
CA ASN A 93 -20.68 3.24 -21.90
C ASN A 93 -21.80 4.27 -22.08
N GLY A 94 -22.36 4.35 -23.29
CA GLY A 94 -23.40 5.33 -23.63
C GLY A 94 -22.89 6.69 -24.08
N SER A 95 -21.59 6.98 -23.98
CA SER A 95 -21.00 8.21 -24.49
C SER A 95 -20.81 8.14 -26.00
N SER A 96 -21.53 8.98 -26.74
CA SER A 96 -21.45 9.02 -28.21
C SER A 96 -20.21 9.77 -28.67
N GLN A 97 -19.60 9.29 -29.76
CA GLN A 97 -18.53 10.02 -30.42
C GLN A 97 -19.07 11.28 -31.11
N VAL A 98 -18.36 12.39 -30.96
CA VAL A 98 -18.71 13.68 -31.54
C VAL A 98 -17.60 14.13 -32.47
N THR A 99 -17.92 14.60 -33.67
CA THR A 99 -16.94 15.10 -34.65
C THR A 99 -16.06 16.19 -34.03
N GLY A 100 -14.74 16.08 -34.17
CA GLY A 100 -13.77 17.01 -33.60
C GLY A 100 -13.53 16.88 -32.08
N LYS A 101 -14.10 15.88 -31.44
CA LYS A 101 -13.90 15.56 -30.02
C LYS A 101 -13.39 14.14 -29.85
N ILE A 102 -12.85 13.90 -28.68
CA ILE A 102 -12.42 12.59 -28.17
C ILE A 102 -13.16 12.27 -26.88
N ARG A 103 -13.40 10.98 -26.66
CA ARG A 103 -13.90 10.45 -25.38
C ARG A 103 -12.71 9.92 -24.59
N VAL A 104 -12.66 10.29 -23.34
CA VAL A 104 -11.60 9.85 -22.42
C VAL A 104 -12.24 9.37 -21.13
N GLY A 105 -11.92 8.15 -20.71
CA GLY A 105 -12.30 7.64 -19.42
C GLY A 105 -11.44 8.30 -18.33
N ILE A 106 -12.03 8.60 -17.17
CA ILE A 106 -11.30 9.20 -16.06
C ILE A 106 -11.58 8.44 -14.78
N VAL A 107 -10.51 8.19 -14.02
CA VAL A 107 -10.57 7.65 -12.68
C VAL A 107 -9.78 8.56 -11.75
N VAL A 108 -10.41 9.02 -10.66
CA VAL A 108 -9.75 9.76 -9.57
C VAL A 108 -9.95 8.99 -8.28
N ASP A 109 -8.88 8.41 -7.78
CA ASP A 109 -8.83 7.63 -6.54
C ASP A 109 -8.18 8.46 -5.43
N PHE A 110 -8.91 8.70 -4.36
CA PHE A 110 -8.45 9.54 -3.25
C PHE A 110 -7.58 8.81 -2.24
N GLY A 111 -7.19 7.54 -2.50
CA GLY A 111 -6.31 6.73 -1.67
C GLY A 111 -6.96 6.21 -0.41
N GLY A 112 -6.17 5.55 0.42
CA GLY A 112 -6.60 4.98 1.69
C GLY A 112 -6.47 5.93 2.88
N ALA A 113 -7.13 5.59 3.98
CA ALA A 113 -7.06 6.35 5.23
C ALA A 113 -5.67 6.30 5.88
N ASP A 114 -4.89 5.28 5.58
CA ASP A 114 -3.53 5.06 6.07
C ASP A 114 -2.51 6.09 5.57
N ILE A 115 -2.79 6.71 4.42
CA ILE A 115 -1.98 7.79 3.84
C ILE A 115 -2.69 9.14 3.86
N ALA A 116 -3.89 9.24 4.40
CA ALA A 116 -4.64 10.49 4.45
C ALA A 116 -3.91 11.55 5.30
N PRO A 117 -4.00 12.85 4.92
CA PRO A 117 -3.53 13.93 5.78
C PRO A 117 -4.26 13.95 7.13
N THR A 118 -3.54 14.36 8.16
CA THR A 118 -4.12 14.44 9.52
C THR A 118 -5.39 15.31 9.53
N GLY A 119 -6.49 14.74 9.97
CA GLY A 119 -7.79 15.42 10.05
C GLY A 119 -8.58 15.47 8.74
N GLU A 120 -8.07 14.84 7.67
CA GLU A 120 -8.80 14.70 6.41
C GLU A 120 -9.19 13.21 6.20
N ASN A 121 -10.27 13.01 5.47
CA ASN A 121 -10.70 11.69 5.05
C ASN A 121 -10.65 11.59 3.51
N PRO A 122 -10.20 10.46 2.95
CA PRO A 122 -10.32 10.20 1.52
C PRO A 122 -11.78 10.33 1.07
N LYS A 123 -11.96 10.76 -0.16
CA LYS A 123 -13.28 10.82 -0.81
C LYS A 123 -13.55 9.53 -1.56
N GLU A 124 -14.78 9.32 -1.96
CA GLU A 124 -15.15 8.25 -2.87
C GLU A 124 -14.44 8.41 -4.22
N VAL A 125 -14.10 7.27 -4.84
CA VAL A 125 -13.49 7.23 -6.17
C VAL A 125 -14.45 7.88 -7.19
N ILE A 126 -13.94 8.77 -8.02
CA ILE A 126 -14.68 9.36 -9.13
C ILE A 126 -14.33 8.57 -10.39
N THR A 127 -15.34 8.08 -11.08
CA THR A 127 -15.21 7.50 -12.42
C THR A 127 -16.12 8.23 -13.36
N ASP A 128 -15.62 8.68 -14.51
CA ASP A 128 -16.40 9.46 -15.48
C ASP A 128 -15.89 9.24 -16.91
N CYS A 129 -16.65 9.70 -17.87
CA CYS A 129 -16.28 9.77 -19.28
C CYS A 129 -16.48 11.21 -19.81
N VAL A 130 -15.38 11.85 -20.17
CA VAL A 130 -15.43 13.19 -20.72
C VAL A 130 -15.36 13.19 -22.24
N VAL A 131 -16.14 14.09 -22.88
CA VAL A 131 -16.13 14.32 -24.32
C VAL A 131 -15.53 15.70 -24.58
N ILE A 132 -14.23 15.76 -24.83
CA ILE A 132 -13.42 16.97 -24.92
C ILE A 132 -12.90 17.20 -26.34
N PRO A 133 -12.46 18.41 -26.70
CA PRO A 133 -11.88 18.66 -28.02
C PRO A 133 -10.73 17.72 -28.34
N ALA A 134 -10.57 17.32 -29.60
CA ALA A 134 -9.39 16.60 -30.06
C ALA A 134 -8.12 17.42 -29.73
N LYS A 135 -7.01 16.73 -29.45
CA LYS A 135 -5.74 17.29 -28.98
C LYS A 135 -5.78 17.90 -27.56
N SER A 136 -6.80 17.62 -26.79
CA SER A 136 -6.80 17.94 -25.35
C SER A 136 -5.79 17.09 -24.60
N THR A 137 -5.38 17.57 -23.45
CA THR A 137 -4.41 16.90 -22.56
C THR A 137 -5.09 16.29 -21.34
N GLY A 138 -4.37 15.44 -20.59
CA GLY A 138 -4.87 14.86 -19.35
C GLY A 138 -5.32 15.93 -18.36
N LEU A 139 -4.61 17.05 -18.26
CA LEU A 139 -5.03 18.16 -17.39
C LEU A 139 -6.38 18.73 -17.79
N VAL A 140 -6.63 18.91 -19.09
CA VAL A 140 -7.94 19.39 -19.59
C VAL A 140 -9.03 18.38 -19.27
N ALA A 141 -8.75 17.10 -19.42
CA ALA A 141 -9.69 16.04 -19.07
C ALA A 141 -10.03 16.05 -17.57
N LEU A 142 -9.04 16.14 -16.70
CA LEU A 142 -9.24 16.22 -15.24
C LEU A 142 -10.04 17.47 -14.84
N GLN A 143 -9.72 18.62 -15.41
CA GLN A 143 -10.40 19.89 -15.12
C GLN A 143 -11.87 19.91 -15.58
N ALA A 144 -12.25 19.02 -16.48
CA ALA A 144 -13.65 18.88 -16.89
C ALA A 144 -14.55 18.28 -15.80
N ILE A 145 -13.98 17.55 -14.84
CA ILE A 145 -14.71 16.83 -13.78
C ILE A 145 -14.41 17.31 -12.37
N ALA A 146 -13.25 17.95 -12.14
CA ALA A 146 -12.82 18.35 -10.81
C ALA A 146 -12.05 19.65 -10.80
N GLN A 147 -12.10 20.37 -9.69
CA GLN A 147 -11.20 21.48 -9.45
C GLN A 147 -9.80 20.97 -9.17
N VAL A 148 -8.81 21.58 -9.82
CA VAL A 148 -7.40 21.21 -9.68
C VAL A 148 -6.63 22.34 -9.01
N ARG A 149 -5.92 22.03 -7.93
CA ARG A 149 -4.95 22.91 -7.31
C ARG A 149 -3.56 22.44 -7.68
N ALA A 150 -2.78 23.29 -8.34
CA ALA A 150 -1.40 23.04 -8.69
C ALA A 150 -0.48 24.08 -8.07
N ASP A 151 0.80 23.72 -7.89
CA ASP A 151 1.83 24.67 -7.51
C ASP A 151 2.39 25.43 -8.73
N LYS A 152 3.38 26.28 -8.49
CA LYS A 152 4.00 27.10 -9.55
C LYS A 152 4.81 26.27 -10.56
N SER A 153 5.20 25.05 -10.20
CA SER A 153 5.92 24.13 -11.10
C SER A 153 4.97 23.30 -11.98
N GLY A 154 3.66 23.35 -11.70
CA GLY A 154 2.65 22.54 -12.36
C GLY A 154 2.37 21.20 -11.67
N LEU A 155 2.98 20.94 -10.51
CA LEU A 155 2.66 19.77 -9.73
C LEU A 155 1.22 19.86 -9.21
N ILE A 156 0.42 18.84 -9.48
CA ILE A 156 -0.94 18.74 -8.95
C ILE A 156 -0.87 18.46 -7.45
N CYS A 157 -1.36 19.41 -6.65
CA CYS A 157 -1.36 19.34 -5.20
C CYS A 157 -2.71 18.94 -4.62
N GLY A 158 -3.81 19.14 -5.37
CA GLY A 158 -5.13 18.78 -4.89
C GLY A 158 -6.14 18.64 -6.03
N ILE A 159 -7.02 17.66 -5.89
CA ILE A 159 -8.11 17.36 -6.82
C ILE A 159 -9.41 17.38 -6.02
N GLY A 160 -10.41 18.14 -6.49
CA GLY A 160 -11.68 18.26 -5.80
C GLY A 160 -11.58 18.80 -4.36
N GLY A 161 -10.50 19.55 -4.04
CA GLY A 161 -10.25 20.09 -2.71
C GLY A 161 -9.57 19.10 -1.72
N TYR A 162 -9.08 17.97 -2.20
CA TYR A 162 -8.32 17.00 -1.39
C TYR A 162 -6.92 16.76 -1.99
N PRO A 163 -5.86 16.70 -1.19
CA PRO A 163 -5.84 17.23 0.17
C PRO A 163 -6.06 18.74 0.17
N ALA A 164 -6.49 19.29 1.30
CA ALA A 164 -6.90 20.71 1.39
C ALA A 164 -5.73 21.67 1.14
N SER A 165 -4.53 21.34 1.67
CA SER A 165 -3.39 22.26 1.65
C SER A 165 -2.06 21.63 1.24
N GLU A 166 -1.85 20.34 1.46
CA GLU A 166 -0.56 19.68 1.20
C GLU A 166 -0.21 19.61 -0.29
N CYS A 167 1.09 19.44 -0.57
CA CYS A 167 1.63 19.28 -1.92
C CYS A 167 2.93 18.49 -1.89
N GLY A 168 2.86 17.17 -2.07
CA GLY A 168 4.03 16.29 -2.09
C GLY A 168 4.79 16.26 -0.76
N VAL A 169 4.14 15.82 0.32
CA VAL A 169 4.71 15.84 1.67
C VAL A 169 5.43 14.53 1.97
N GLU A 170 6.59 14.62 2.62
CA GLU A 170 7.31 13.46 3.16
C GLU A 170 6.52 12.86 4.32
N ILE A 171 6.39 11.55 4.32
CA ILE A 171 5.72 10.76 5.37
C ILE A 171 6.54 9.54 5.75
N ASP A 172 6.25 8.97 6.91
CA ASP A 172 6.63 7.59 7.21
C ASP A 172 5.71 6.65 6.42
N MET A 173 6.31 5.77 5.62
CA MET A 173 5.54 4.84 4.80
C MET A 173 4.73 3.88 5.68
N PRO A 174 3.46 3.60 5.32
CA PRO A 174 2.67 2.61 6.04
C PRO A 174 3.38 1.25 6.07
N THR A 175 3.43 0.63 7.23
CA THR A 175 3.98 -0.73 7.35
C THR A 175 2.97 -1.74 6.79
N ALA A 176 3.46 -2.86 6.25
CA ALA A 176 2.61 -3.93 5.73
C ALA A 176 1.56 -4.43 6.75
N GLN A 177 1.84 -4.32 8.05
CA GLN A 177 0.91 -4.66 9.12
C GLN A 177 -0.25 -3.67 9.24
N ALA A 178 -0.02 -2.38 8.99
CA ALA A 178 -1.08 -1.38 9.00
C ALA A 178 -2.06 -1.60 7.83
N MET A 179 -1.56 -1.95 6.66
CA MET A 179 -2.38 -2.26 5.48
C MET A 179 -3.30 -3.47 5.71
N THR A 180 -2.81 -4.52 6.40
CA THR A 180 -3.61 -5.71 6.70
C THR A 180 -4.75 -5.41 7.67
N THR A 181 -4.56 -4.53 8.64
CA THR A 181 -5.58 -4.16 9.63
C THR A 181 -6.72 -3.36 8.99
N THR A 182 -6.42 -2.49 8.02
CA THR A 182 -7.42 -1.70 7.30
C THR A 182 -8.29 -2.58 6.42
N ALA A 183 -7.70 -3.52 5.68
CA ALA A 183 -8.43 -4.46 4.83
C ALA A 183 -9.37 -5.40 5.63
N GLN A 184 -9.02 -5.73 6.87
CA GLN A 184 -9.88 -6.57 7.75
C GLN A 184 -11.06 -5.80 8.34
N ASN A 185 -10.93 -4.49 8.56
CA ASN A 185 -12.04 -3.69 9.11
C ASN A 185 -13.12 -3.38 8.06
N GLU A 186 -12.78 -3.26 6.79
CA GLU A 186 -13.75 -3.06 5.71
C GLU A 186 -14.56 -4.33 5.38
N SER A 187 -13.98 -5.54 5.63
CA SER A 187 -14.69 -6.79 5.39
C SER A 187 -15.62 -7.25 6.53
N SER A 188 -15.66 -6.56 7.67
CA SER A 188 -16.43 -6.96 8.85
C SER A 188 -17.86 -6.41 8.91
N GLN A 189 -18.35 -5.74 7.88
CA GLN A 189 -19.70 -5.15 7.85
C GLN A 189 -20.62 -5.73 6.77
N SER A 190 -20.49 -7.01 6.49
CA SER A 190 -21.52 -7.76 5.75
C SER A 190 -21.80 -9.09 6.43
N ASP A 191 -22.92 -9.15 7.13
CA ASP A 191 -23.48 -10.36 7.73
C ASP A 191 -23.78 -11.43 6.69
N ASN A 192 -23.29 -12.65 6.81
CA ASN A 192 -24.05 -13.86 7.08
C ASN A 192 -23.23 -15.14 6.92
N LYS A 193 -23.07 -15.84 8.04
CA LYS A 193 -23.12 -17.30 8.27
C LYS A 193 -22.82 -18.23 7.09
N SER A 194 -21.60 -18.78 7.08
CA SER A 194 -21.39 -20.21 6.75
C SER A 194 -20.11 -20.71 7.42
N GLU A 195 -20.31 -21.66 8.31
CA GLU A 195 -19.34 -22.41 9.08
C GLU A 195 -18.52 -23.31 8.13
N ILE A 196 -17.22 -23.07 7.98
CA ILE A 196 -16.28 -24.09 7.49
C ILE A 196 -15.13 -24.17 8.49
N LYS A 197 -15.12 -25.29 9.22
CA LYS A 197 -14.01 -25.73 10.03
C LYS A 197 -12.87 -26.17 9.10
N GLU A 198 -11.75 -25.46 9.11
CA GLU A 198 -10.48 -26.05 8.76
C GLU A 198 -9.51 -25.87 9.91
N GLY A 199 -9.11 -27.02 10.46
CA GLY A 199 -8.21 -27.12 11.57
C GLY A 199 -6.78 -26.76 11.16
N PHE A 200 -6.23 -25.78 11.83
CA PHE A 200 -4.78 -25.53 11.82
C PHE A 200 -4.10 -26.57 12.72
N GLU A 201 -3.40 -27.51 12.12
CA GLU A 201 -2.60 -28.51 12.81
C GLU A 201 -1.32 -27.87 13.41
N PRO A 202 -1.13 -27.84 14.72
CA PRO A 202 0.06 -27.24 15.35
C PRO A 202 1.24 -28.21 15.44
N VAL A 203 1.55 -28.97 14.37
CA VAL A 203 2.51 -30.07 14.44
C VAL A 203 3.97 -29.63 14.16
N GLU A 204 4.20 -28.53 13.50
CA GLU A 204 5.56 -28.16 13.07
C GLU A 204 6.43 -27.52 14.18
N TYR A 205 5.85 -26.84 15.14
CA TYR A 205 6.63 -26.18 16.20
C TYR A 205 7.11 -27.15 17.30
N PHE A 206 6.42 -28.27 17.49
CA PHE A 206 6.87 -29.30 18.44
C PHE A 206 8.10 -30.06 18.01
N ALA A 207 8.32 -30.24 16.70
CA ALA A 207 9.48 -30.93 16.17
C ALA A 207 10.78 -30.15 16.39
N ILE A 208 10.76 -28.84 16.25
CA ILE A 208 11.94 -27.96 16.42
C ILE A 208 12.32 -27.86 17.90
N GLY A 209 11.34 -27.73 18.79
CA GLY A 209 11.57 -27.70 20.25
C GLY A 209 12.19 -28.99 20.79
N ALA A 210 11.72 -30.15 20.32
CA ALA A 210 12.24 -31.46 20.75
C ALA A 210 13.68 -31.69 20.28
N ALA A 211 14.06 -31.25 19.09
CA ALA A 211 15.42 -31.37 18.56
C ALA A 211 16.44 -30.55 19.37
N LEU A 212 16.07 -29.34 19.79
CA LEU A 212 16.90 -28.45 20.59
C LEU A 212 17.13 -29.03 22.02
N LEU A 213 16.11 -29.63 22.64
CA LEU A 213 16.21 -30.23 23.95
C LEU A 213 17.05 -31.49 23.91
N ALA A 214 16.97 -32.28 22.85
CA ALA A 214 17.80 -33.47 22.66
C ALA A 214 19.30 -33.10 22.49
N ALA A 215 19.59 -32.06 21.71
CA ALA A 215 20.96 -31.55 21.52
C ALA A 215 21.59 -31.04 22.84
N LEU A 216 20.81 -30.33 23.65
CA LEU A 216 21.22 -29.85 24.98
C LEU A 216 21.46 -31.01 25.95
N GLY A 217 20.63 -32.05 25.93
CA GLY A 217 20.77 -33.24 26.73
C GLY A 217 22.05 -34.02 26.41
N ILE A 218 22.36 -34.21 25.13
CA ILE A 218 23.56 -34.87 24.64
C ILE A 218 24.83 -34.09 25.05
N PHE A 219 24.79 -32.76 24.90
CA PHE A 219 25.91 -31.88 25.28
C PHE A 219 26.24 -31.98 26.80
N VAL A 220 25.22 -32.00 27.65
CA VAL A 220 25.37 -32.14 29.10
C VAL A 220 25.93 -33.54 29.47
N LEU A 221 25.51 -34.60 28.79
CA LEU A 221 25.98 -35.94 29.00
C LEU A 221 27.47 -36.13 28.61
N ILE A 222 27.89 -35.52 27.49
CA ILE A 222 29.29 -35.55 27.04
C ILE A 222 30.18 -34.80 28.03
N ARG A 223 29.71 -33.68 28.58
CA ARG A 223 30.48 -32.88 29.54
C ARG A 223 30.57 -33.52 30.93
N ARG A 224 29.68 -34.46 31.29
CA ARG A 224 29.74 -35.24 32.54
C ARG A 224 30.65 -36.45 32.46
N ARG A 225 31.11 -36.84 31.27
CA ARG A 225 32.02 -38.00 31.06
C ARG A 225 33.51 -37.60 30.92
N LYS A 226 33.81 -36.32 30.96
CA LYS A 226 35.17 -35.78 31.12
C LYS A 226 35.33 -35.23 32.55
#